data_6cb136b6fde4fb03bdff542a12148710
#
_entry.id   6cb136b6fde4fb03bdff542a12148710
#
_cell.length_a   1.000
_cell.length_b   1.000
_cell.length_c   1.000
_cell.angle_alpha   90.00
_cell.angle_beta   90.00
_cell.angle_gamma   90.00
#
_symmetry.space_group_name_H-M   'P 1'
#
loop_
_entity.id
_entity.type
_entity.pdbx_description
1 polymer ?
#
loop_
_entity_poly.entity_id
_entity_poly.type
_entity_poly.pdbx_seq_one_letter_code
_entity_poly.pdbx_strand_id
1 'polypeptide(L)'
;MRVATTALFTQARALPLWSLAPNEPVVPSEVTAVQLLRAARGLIELEDKWVQGRYETVRGRRCAMGALQAASRVLRDPRAFEEAKDLLRTEAVLRGYSHVEKMNDRSTHAQVLAVFDAAITRAEARLPF
;
A
#
# COMPACT_ATOMS: atom_id res chain seq x y z
N MET A 1 -22.18 1.76 -14.49
CA MET A 1 -22.25 2.50 -13.97
C MET A 1 -21.95 2.92 -13.62
N ARG A 2 -22.32 2.47 -13.73
CA ARG A 2 -22.58 3.10 -13.10
C ARG A 2 -22.16 3.75 -13.20
N VAL A 3 -22.66 3.25 -13.83
CA VAL A 3 -22.70 4.02 -13.44
C VAL A 3 -22.51 4.56 -13.43
N ALA A 4 -22.97 4.33 -13.91
CA ALA A 4 -23.02 5.00 -13.51
C ALA A 4 -22.84 5.51 -13.30
N THR A 5 -23.45 5.41 -13.56
CA THR A 5 -23.66 5.95 -12.93
C THR A 5 -23.42 6.63 -12.83
N THR A 6 -23.70 6.51 -13.27
CA THR A 6 -23.91 7.16 -12.78
C THR A 6 -23.78 7.59 -12.50
N ALA A 7 -24.30 7.39 -13.08
CA ALA A 7 -24.43 7.86 -12.54
C ALA A 7 -24.21 7.94 -12.00
N LEU A 8 -24.60 7.72 -12.26
CA LEU A 8 -24.75 7.83 -11.38
C LEU A 8 -24.50 8.32 -11.05
N PHE A 9 -24.99 8.45 -11.20
CA PHE A 9 -25.26 8.88 -10.30
C PHE A 9 -25.28 9.37 -10.38
N THR A 10 -25.52 9.19 -11.15
CA THR A 10 -25.89 9.56 -10.81
C THR A 10 -26.23 9.62 -10.53
N GLN A 11 -26.80 9.59 -10.83
CA GLN A 11 -27.33 9.63 -10.47
C GLN A 11 -27.22 9.60 -9.90
N ALA A 12 -27.39 9.51 -10.12
CA ALA A 12 -27.37 9.42 -9.28
C ALA A 12 -27.45 9.64 -8.82
N ARG A 13 -27.68 9.68 -9.31
CA ARG A 13 -28.18 9.90 -8.63
C ARG A 13 -28.17 9.65 -7.76
N ALA A 14 -28.18 10.29 -7.66
CA ALA A 14 -28.04 9.97 -6.25
C ALA A 14 -29.16 9.06 -5.81
N LEU A 15 -28.84 7.82 -5.58
CA LEU A 15 -29.79 6.93 -4.98
C LEU A 15 -30.02 7.38 -3.54
N PRO A 16 -31.28 7.55 -3.12
CA PRO A 16 -31.53 7.83 -1.72
C PRO A 16 -31.03 6.69 -0.86
N LEU A 17 -30.60 7.00 0.34
CA LEU A 17 -30.02 5.98 1.23
C LEU A 17 -31.00 4.83 1.49
N TRP A 18 -32.31 5.10 1.54
CA TRP A 18 -33.28 4.04 1.77
C TRP A 18 -33.38 3.06 0.62
N SER A 19 -32.91 3.43 -0.57
CA SER A 19 -32.91 2.53 -1.72
C SER A 19 -31.71 1.58 -1.70
N LEU A 20 -30.76 1.78 -0.79
CA LEU A 20 -29.75 0.79 -0.54
C LEU A 20 -30.42 -0.37 0.18
N ALA A 21 -30.71 -1.40 -0.54
CA ALA A 21 -31.37 -2.55 0.05
C ALA A 21 -30.52 -3.10 1.18
N PRO A 22 -31.11 -3.42 2.33
CA PRO A 22 -30.33 -3.96 3.45
C PRO A 22 -29.59 -5.24 3.11
N ASN A 23 -30.07 -5.95 2.11
CA ASN A 23 -29.43 -7.19 1.65
C ASN A 23 -28.49 -6.95 0.48
N GLU A 24 -28.32 -5.71 0.07
CA GLU A 24 -27.33 -5.40 -0.95
C GLU A 24 -25.95 -5.56 -0.36
N PRO A 25 -25.07 -6.33 -1.02
CA PRO A 25 -23.73 -6.49 -0.47
C PRO A 25 -23.05 -5.13 -0.45
N VAL A 26 -22.91 -4.59 0.73
CA VAL A 26 -21.99 -3.49 0.92
C VAL A 26 -20.61 -4.14 0.75
N VAL A 27 -20.04 -4.00 -0.44
CA VAL A 27 -18.66 -4.42 -0.64
C VAL A 27 -17.83 -3.39 0.10
N PRO A 28 -17.28 -3.74 1.28
CA PRO A 28 -16.35 -2.82 1.90
C PRO A 28 -15.23 -2.62 0.90
N SER A 29 -14.83 -1.36 0.69
CA SER A 29 -13.65 -1.09 -0.09
C SER A 29 -12.48 -1.65 0.71
N GLU A 30 -12.12 -2.89 0.43
CA GLU A 30 -11.03 -3.52 1.13
C GLU A 30 -9.71 -2.92 0.65
N VAL A 31 -8.96 -2.44 1.61
CA VAL A 31 -7.58 -2.04 1.34
C VAL A 31 -6.78 -3.32 1.14
N THR A 32 -6.07 -3.40 0.03
CA THR A 32 -5.24 -4.56 -0.28
C THR A 32 -3.77 -4.24 0.02
N ALA A 33 -2.98 -5.31 0.16
CA ALA A 33 -1.53 -5.16 0.30
C ALA A 33 -0.94 -4.42 -0.89
N VAL A 34 -1.49 -4.63 -2.10
CA VAL A 34 -1.05 -3.91 -3.30
C VAL A 34 -1.19 -2.41 -3.11
N GLN A 35 -2.35 -1.97 -2.64
CA GLN A 35 -2.61 -0.54 -2.42
C GLN A 35 -1.65 0.04 -1.39
N LEU A 36 -1.41 -0.69 -0.29
CA LEU A 36 -0.50 -0.24 0.75
C LEU A 36 0.94 -0.15 0.24
N LEU A 37 1.38 -1.17 -0.50
CA LEU A 37 2.74 -1.18 -1.03
C LEU A 37 2.94 -0.05 -2.05
N ARG A 38 1.95 0.18 -2.91
CA ARG A 38 2.02 1.28 -3.87
C ARG A 38 2.03 2.64 -3.20
N ALA A 39 1.19 2.82 -2.17
CA ALA A 39 1.15 4.07 -1.43
C ALA A 39 2.49 4.32 -0.73
N ALA A 40 3.05 3.30 -0.10
CA ALA A 40 4.33 3.41 0.58
C ALA A 40 5.45 3.74 -0.41
N ARG A 41 5.48 3.03 -1.55
CA ARG A 41 6.47 3.29 -2.59
C ARG A 41 6.39 4.74 -3.08
N GLY A 42 5.16 5.24 -3.27
CA GLY A 42 4.95 6.61 -3.69
C GLY A 42 5.53 7.63 -2.72
N LEU A 43 5.51 7.33 -1.42
CA LEU A 43 6.03 8.24 -0.41
C LEU A 43 7.55 8.40 -0.48
N ILE A 44 8.26 7.42 -1.02
CA ILE A 44 9.73 7.44 -1.12
C ILE A 44 10.21 7.36 -2.57
N GLU A 45 9.34 7.59 -3.52
CA GLU A 45 9.70 7.50 -4.93
C GLU A 45 10.81 8.47 -5.30
N LEU A 46 10.77 9.68 -4.77
CA LEU A 46 11.83 10.65 -4.97
C LEU A 46 12.95 10.39 -3.96
N GLU A 47 14.18 10.43 -4.42
CA GLU A 47 15.32 10.12 -3.58
C GLU A 47 15.43 11.04 -2.37
N ASP A 48 15.03 12.30 -2.51
CA ASP A 48 15.07 13.25 -1.40
C ASP A 48 13.96 13.04 -0.38
N LYS A 49 13.08 12.07 -0.61
CA LYS A 49 12.05 11.65 0.34
C LYS A 49 12.40 10.36 1.06
N TRP A 50 13.53 9.75 0.71
CA TRP A 50 13.98 8.48 1.26
C TRP A 50 15.16 8.70 2.20
N VAL A 51 15.27 7.85 3.22
CA VAL A 51 16.35 7.96 4.20
C VAL A 51 16.76 6.58 4.68
N GLN A 52 18.00 6.47 5.10
CA GLN A 52 18.54 5.28 5.78
C GLN A 52 18.72 5.58 7.26
N GLY A 53 18.67 4.54 8.09
CA GLY A 53 19.02 4.63 9.49
C GLY A 53 17.92 5.12 10.42
N ARG A 54 16.75 5.47 9.90
CA ARG A 54 15.61 5.87 10.72
C ARG A 54 14.33 5.70 9.95
N TYR A 55 13.23 5.57 10.67
CA TYR A 55 11.93 5.34 10.04
C TYR A 55 11.40 6.59 9.37
N GLU A 56 11.58 7.74 9.99
CA GLU A 56 11.05 8.99 9.48
C GLU A 56 11.87 10.15 10.03
N THR A 57 12.00 11.20 9.23
CA THR A 57 12.66 12.45 9.66
C THR A 57 11.62 13.54 9.86
N VAL A 58 12.03 14.61 10.52
CA VAL A 58 11.16 15.79 10.75
C VAL A 58 10.66 16.37 9.43
N ARG A 59 11.45 16.22 8.36
CA ARG A 59 11.10 16.77 7.04
C ARG A 59 10.35 15.78 6.16
N GLY A 60 9.92 14.67 6.73
CA GLY A 60 9.10 13.71 6.00
C GLY A 60 9.84 12.74 5.10
N ARG A 61 11.15 12.57 5.30
CA ARG A 61 11.89 11.51 4.62
C ARG A 61 11.64 10.21 5.37
N ARG A 62 11.53 9.11 4.65
CA ARG A 62 11.18 7.82 5.26
C ARG A 62 12.03 6.70 4.69
N CYS A 63 12.31 5.70 5.52
CA CYS A 63 12.85 4.44 5.02
C CYS A 63 11.69 3.58 4.50
N ALA A 64 12.02 2.41 3.97
CA ALA A 64 11.01 1.49 3.42
C ALA A 64 9.92 1.16 4.46
N MET A 65 10.33 0.78 5.67
CA MET A 65 9.37 0.43 6.73
C MET A 65 8.60 1.65 7.20
N GLY A 66 9.27 2.79 7.35
CA GLY A 66 8.61 4.04 7.73
C GLY A 66 7.57 4.47 6.71
N ALA A 67 7.86 4.27 5.41
CA ALA A 67 6.90 4.56 4.35
C ALA A 67 5.67 3.64 4.47
N LEU A 68 5.89 2.36 4.75
CA LEU A 68 4.79 1.42 4.90
C LEU A 68 3.94 1.78 6.12
N GLN A 69 4.58 2.14 7.23
CA GLN A 69 3.88 2.59 8.44
C GLN A 69 3.05 3.84 8.16
N ALA A 70 3.61 4.81 7.43
CA ALA A 70 2.91 6.04 7.11
C ALA A 70 1.69 5.77 6.22
N ALA A 71 1.84 4.91 5.21
CA ALA A 71 0.72 4.52 4.35
C ALA A 71 -0.37 3.82 5.17
N SER A 72 0.03 2.98 6.11
CA SER A 72 -0.90 2.26 6.99
C SER A 72 -1.69 3.21 7.88
N ARG A 73 -1.10 4.31 8.32
CA ARG A 73 -1.82 5.29 9.14
C ARG A 73 -2.96 5.96 8.37
N VAL A 74 -2.84 6.04 7.05
CA VAL A 74 -3.87 6.63 6.20
C VAL A 74 -4.92 5.60 5.80
N LEU A 75 -4.48 4.43 5.35
CA LEU A 75 -5.38 3.41 4.80
C LEU A 75 -6.05 2.54 5.87
N ARG A 76 -5.44 2.44 7.05
CA ARG A 76 -6.04 1.89 8.28
C ARG A 76 -6.60 0.48 8.14
N ASP A 77 -5.83 -0.42 7.56
CA ASP A 77 -6.20 -1.82 7.47
C ASP A 77 -5.07 -2.67 8.03
N PRO A 78 -5.20 -3.13 9.30
CA PRO A 78 -4.13 -3.90 9.93
C PRO A 78 -3.79 -5.21 9.21
N ARG A 79 -4.80 -5.85 8.62
CA ARG A 79 -4.56 -7.10 7.91
C ARG A 79 -3.76 -6.86 6.64
N ALA A 80 -4.12 -5.83 5.87
CA ALA A 80 -3.38 -5.45 4.67
C ALA A 80 -1.96 -5.02 5.03
N PHE A 81 -1.79 -4.32 6.16
CA PHE A 81 -0.48 -3.91 6.62
C PHE A 81 0.41 -5.11 6.92
N GLU A 82 -0.12 -6.10 7.66
CA GLU A 82 0.67 -7.28 7.99
C GLU A 82 1.06 -8.06 6.73
N GLU A 83 0.14 -8.18 5.80
CA GLU A 83 0.43 -8.86 4.53
C GLU A 83 1.49 -8.10 3.73
N ALA A 84 1.35 -6.79 3.62
CA ALA A 84 2.32 -5.96 2.89
C ALA A 84 3.70 -6.04 3.54
N LYS A 85 3.75 -6.01 4.87
CA LYS A 85 4.99 -6.10 5.61
C LYS A 85 5.67 -7.46 5.36
N ASP A 86 4.89 -8.54 5.39
CA ASP A 86 5.43 -9.88 5.15
C ASP A 86 5.97 -10.02 3.72
N LEU A 87 5.26 -9.46 2.75
CA LEU A 87 5.71 -9.49 1.35
C LEU A 87 7.01 -8.71 1.17
N LEU A 88 7.10 -7.56 1.78
CA LEU A 88 8.30 -6.73 1.71
C LEU A 88 9.47 -7.44 2.39
N ARG A 89 9.22 -8.06 3.56
CA ARG A 89 10.23 -8.82 4.26
C ARG A 89 10.70 -10.02 3.44
N THR A 90 9.77 -10.72 2.78
CA THR A 90 10.12 -11.85 1.92
C THR A 90 11.11 -11.42 0.86
N GLU A 91 10.88 -10.27 0.22
CA GLU A 91 11.79 -9.77 -0.81
C GLU A 91 13.15 -9.40 -0.22
N ALA A 92 13.15 -8.82 0.98
CA ALA A 92 14.39 -8.48 1.66
C ALA A 92 15.20 -9.74 1.97
N VAL A 93 14.53 -10.78 2.47
CA VAL A 93 15.16 -12.06 2.81
C VAL A 93 15.73 -12.74 1.56
N LEU A 94 14.99 -12.70 0.45
CA LEU A 94 15.46 -13.28 -0.81
C LEU A 94 16.74 -12.58 -1.32
N ARG A 95 16.97 -11.35 -0.90
CA ARG A 95 18.17 -10.59 -1.27
C ARG A 95 19.27 -10.67 -0.22
N GLY A 96 19.07 -11.53 0.79
CA GLY A 96 20.11 -11.80 1.79
C GLY A 96 20.05 -10.95 3.04
N TYR A 97 18.96 -10.21 3.25
CA TYR A 97 18.81 -9.38 4.45
C TYR A 97 17.88 -10.05 5.46
N SER A 98 18.11 -9.83 6.74
CA SER A 98 17.29 -10.44 7.78
C SER A 98 15.93 -9.77 7.95
N HIS A 99 15.81 -8.49 7.58
CA HIS A 99 14.57 -7.74 7.70
C HIS A 99 14.61 -6.49 6.80
N VAL A 100 13.47 -5.83 6.69
CA VAL A 100 13.29 -4.71 5.78
C VAL A 100 14.19 -3.54 6.11
N GLU A 101 14.34 -3.23 7.40
CA GLU A 101 15.17 -2.11 7.84
C GLU A 101 16.63 -2.29 7.40
N LYS A 102 17.15 -3.50 7.54
CA LYS A 102 18.53 -3.77 7.14
C LYS A 102 18.68 -3.69 5.62
N MET A 103 17.70 -4.20 4.89
CA MET A 103 17.67 -4.09 3.45
C MET A 103 17.74 -2.62 3.03
N ASN A 104 16.88 -1.79 3.64
CA ASN A 104 16.84 -0.37 3.33
C ASN A 104 18.18 0.32 3.59
N ASP A 105 18.80 -0.02 4.73
CA ASP A 105 20.01 0.69 5.19
C ASP A 105 21.26 0.27 4.43
N ARG A 106 21.20 -0.83 3.68
CA ARG A 106 22.33 -1.35 2.92
C ARG A 106 22.12 -1.37 1.42
N SER A 107 21.02 -0.77 0.96
CA SER A 107 20.66 -0.74 -0.44
C SER A 107 20.66 0.70 -0.95
N THR A 108 20.78 0.85 -2.26
CA THR A 108 20.58 2.15 -2.90
C THR A 108 19.09 2.44 -2.95
N HIS A 109 18.74 3.70 -3.17
CA HIS A 109 17.35 4.09 -3.34
C HIS A 109 16.67 3.29 -4.45
N ALA A 110 17.35 3.15 -5.60
CA ALA A 110 16.80 2.38 -6.72
C ALA A 110 16.55 0.92 -6.34
N GLN A 111 17.45 0.32 -5.56
CA GLN A 111 17.28 -1.06 -5.10
C GLN A 111 16.09 -1.19 -4.15
N VAL A 112 15.88 -0.21 -3.28
CA VAL A 112 14.72 -0.22 -2.37
C VAL A 112 13.43 -0.14 -3.17
N LEU A 113 13.37 0.74 -4.17
CA LEU A 113 12.18 0.81 -5.03
C LEU A 113 11.94 -0.50 -5.77
N ALA A 114 13.02 -1.17 -6.22
CA ALA A 114 12.89 -2.47 -6.88
C ALA A 114 12.33 -3.54 -5.94
N VAL A 115 12.69 -3.47 -4.65
CA VAL A 115 12.14 -4.39 -3.65
C VAL A 115 10.63 -4.17 -3.51
N PHE A 116 10.19 -2.91 -3.47
CA PHE A 116 8.75 -2.60 -3.47
C PHE A 116 8.07 -3.15 -4.72
N ASP A 117 8.67 -2.95 -5.89
CA ASP A 117 8.09 -3.44 -7.14
C ASP A 117 7.93 -4.96 -7.13
N ALA A 118 8.93 -5.68 -6.63
CA ALA A 118 8.86 -7.13 -6.51
C ALA A 118 7.78 -7.57 -5.52
N ALA A 119 7.67 -6.85 -4.40
CA ALA A 119 6.62 -7.15 -3.41
C ALA A 119 5.23 -6.88 -3.99
N ILE A 120 5.08 -5.81 -4.75
CA ILE A 120 3.81 -5.49 -5.43
C ILE A 120 3.44 -6.58 -6.42
N THR A 121 4.39 -7.03 -7.23
CA THR A 121 4.15 -8.11 -8.18
C THR A 121 3.67 -9.37 -7.46
N ARG A 122 4.30 -9.70 -6.34
CA ARG A 122 3.93 -10.86 -5.55
C ARG A 122 2.53 -10.69 -4.95
N ALA A 123 2.22 -9.48 -4.50
CA ALA A 123 0.90 -9.19 -3.94
C ALA A 123 -0.19 -9.28 -5.01
N GLU A 124 0.10 -8.78 -6.21
CA GLU A 124 -0.85 -8.84 -7.33
C GLU A 124 -1.17 -10.28 -7.71
N ALA A 125 -0.18 -11.17 -7.63
CA ALA A 125 -0.37 -12.58 -7.95
C ALA A 125 -1.29 -13.28 -6.94
N ARG A 126 -1.53 -12.68 -5.78
CA ARG A 126 -2.41 -13.24 -4.74
C ARG A 126 -3.85 -12.71 -4.83
N LEU A 127 -4.10 -11.70 -5.66
CA LEU A 127 -5.44 -11.14 -5.76
C LEU A 127 -6.37 -12.13 -6.46
N PRO A 128 -7.60 -12.30 -5.97
CA PRO A 128 -8.59 -13.12 -6.66
C PRO A 128 -9.05 -12.42 -7.93
N PHE A 129 -9.55 -13.20 -8.85
CA PHE A 129 -10.08 -12.69 -10.11
C PHE A 129 -11.56 -12.35 -10.00
#